data_30b26c3bf63d2b0f78990df0bc246c68
#
_entry.id   30b26c3bf63d2b0f78990df0bc246c68
#
_cell.length_a   1.000
_cell.length_b   1.000
_cell.length_c   1.000
_cell.angle_alpha   90.00
_cell.angle_beta   90.00
_cell.angle_gamma   90.00
#
_symmetry.space_group_name_H-M   'P 1'
#
loop_
_entity.id
_entity.type
_entity.pdbx_description
1 polymer ?
#
loop_
_entity_poly.entity_id
_entity_poly.type
_entity_poly.pdbx_seq_one_letter_code
_entity_poly.pdbx_strand_id
1 'polypeptide(L)'
;AVDTGLPSGEEFPDFTEFWLERPAKNSDHIRVYALLDGPSLTGAYQFTVYPGEPTRVDVKARLFFRDAIELLGLAPLTSMFYYGEHTPRPLGEWRPQVHDSDGLLIHDDATGEWLWRPLMNPERLATSFHQVKRVGGFGLVQRDREFRHYEDLEARYERRPSAWASTEEDWGKGNVVLVEIPTNDETNDNIVAFWSPDGQVAAGTTRELE
;
A
#
# COMPACT_ATOMS: atom_id res chain seq x y z
N ALA A 1 0.65 -5.21 -7.98
CA ALA A 1 -0.54 -4.93 -8.78
C ALA A 1 -0.12 -4.58 -10.22
N VAL A 2 -0.92 -4.97 -11.18
CA VAL A 2 -0.67 -4.76 -12.62
C VAL A 2 -1.90 -4.12 -13.21
N ASP A 3 -1.71 -3.04 -13.95
CA ASP A 3 -2.73 -2.33 -14.73
C ASP A 3 -4.01 -1.96 -13.96
N THR A 4 -3.88 -1.72 -12.65
CA THR A 4 -4.99 -1.41 -11.75
C THR A 4 -5.75 -0.17 -12.21
N GLY A 5 -7.06 -0.32 -12.40
CA GLY A 5 -7.95 0.74 -12.86
C GLY A 5 -7.87 1.04 -14.36
N LEU A 6 -7.11 0.28 -15.14
CA LEU A 6 -7.05 0.44 -16.59
C LEU A 6 -8.17 -0.34 -17.32
N PRO A 7 -8.63 0.14 -18.48
CA PRO A 7 -9.64 -0.57 -19.29
C PRO A 7 -9.19 -1.93 -19.83
N SER A 8 -7.86 -2.17 -19.89
CA SER A 8 -7.26 -3.45 -20.28
C SER A 8 -7.58 -4.59 -19.31
N GLY A 9 -8.03 -4.25 -18.12
CA GLY A 9 -8.21 -5.16 -17.00
C GLY A 9 -7.02 -5.13 -16.05
N GLU A 10 -7.26 -5.47 -14.81
CA GLU A 10 -6.24 -5.49 -13.75
C GLU A 10 -5.85 -6.91 -13.39
N GLU A 11 -4.60 -7.09 -12.92
CA GLU A 11 -4.08 -8.35 -12.46
C GLU A 11 -3.46 -8.18 -11.07
N PHE A 12 -3.80 -9.08 -10.16
CA PHE A 12 -3.21 -9.21 -8.84
C PHE A 12 -2.47 -10.55 -8.76
N PRO A 13 -1.15 -10.58 -9.02
CA PRO A 13 -0.36 -11.80 -8.88
C PRO A 13 -0.43 -12.34 -7.45
N ASP A 14 -0.51 -13.66 -7.32
CA ASP A 14 -0.66 -14.35 -6.04
C ASP A 14 0.67 -14.88 -5.52
N PHE A 15 0.85 -14.90 -4.20
CA PHE A 15 1.90 -15.68 -3.57
C PHE A 15 1.49 -17.14 -3.51
N THR A 16 2.12 -17.98 -4.33
CA THR A 16 1.74 -19.38 -4.53
C THR A 16 2.47 -20.36 -3.60
N GLU A 17 3.67 -19.98 -3.15
CA GLU A 17 4.49 -20.81 -2.27
C GLU A 17 5.20 -19.96 -1.21
N PHE A 18 5.36 -20.53 -0.01
CA PHE A 18 6.05 -19.89 1.13
C PHE A 18 7.02 -20.86 1.80
N TRP A 19 8.17 -20.34 2.22
CA TRP A 19 9.14 -21.03 3.06
C TRP A 19 9.45 -20.19 4.29
N LEU A 20 9.25 -20.78 5.47
CA LEU A 20 9.58 -20.16 6.75
C LEU A 20 10.95 -20.69 7.20
N GLU A 21 11.92 -19.81 7.35
CA GLU A 21 13.21 -20.15 7.92
C GLU A 21 13.05 -20.31 9.43
N ARG A 22 13.55 -21.44 9.97
CA ARG A 22 13.55 -21.63 11.41
C ARG A 22 14.56 -20.67 12.04
N PRO A 23 14.14 -19.70 12.88
CA PRO A 23 15.04 -18.74 13.45
C PRO A 23 16.03 -19.39 14.44
N ALA A 24 17.23 -18.83 14.54
CA ALA A 24 18.17 -19.21 15.59
C ALA A 24 17.59 -18.86 16.98
N LYS A 25 18.08 -19.54 18.04
CA LYS A 25 17.51 -19.45 19.39
C LYS A 25 17.38 -18.02 19.94
N ASN A 26 18.25 -17.11 19.52
CA ASN A 26 18.28 -15.71 19.98
C ASN A 26 18.13 -14.74 18.81
N SER A 27 17.47 -15.15 17.72
CA SER A 27 17.20 -14.27 16.57
C SER A 27 16.19 -13.19 16.98
N ASP A 28 16.45 -11.98 16.56
CA ASP A 28 15.56 -10.82 16.68
C ASP A 28 14.61 -10.68 15.50
N HIS A 29 14.72 -11.58 14.51
CA HIS A 29 13.92 -11.56 13.29
C HIS A 29 13.57 -12.98 12.82
N ILE A 30 12.60 -13.04 11.91
CA ILE A 30 12.25 -14.24 11.15
C ILE A 30 12.32 -13.93 9.66
N ARG A 31 12.75 -14.91 8.84
CA ARG A 31 12.72 -14.79 7.37
C ARG A 31 11.65 -15.66 6.77
N VAL A 32 10.97 -15.06 5.79
CA VAL A 32 9.98 -15.73 4.96
C VAL A 32 10.40 -15.53 3.51
N TYR A 33 10.46 -16.61 2.75
CA TYR A 33 10.63 -16.56 1.31
C TYR A 33 9.29 -16.86 0.66
N ALA A 34 9.00 -16.21 -0.46
CA ALA A 34 7.76 -16.43 -1.18
C ALA A 34 7.96 -16.36 -2.69
N LEU A 35 7.17 -17.14 -3.41
CA LEU A 35 7.03 -17.07 -4.86
C LEU A 35 5.75 -16.34 -5.20
N LEU A 36 5.89 -15.25 -5.98
CA LEU A 36 4.79 -14.54 -6.60
C LEU A 36 4.59 -15.08 -8.01
N ASP A 37 3.36 -15.37 -8.40
CA ASP A 37 3.05 -15.80 -9.76
C ASP A 37 1.76 -15.16 -10.27
N GLY A 38 1.76 -14.80 -11.55
CA GLY A 38 0.65 -14.24 -12.29
C GLY A 38 0.88 -14.34 -13.79
N PRO A 39 -0.14 -14.07 -14.61
CA PRO A 39 -0.03 -14.10 -16.06
C PRO A 39 1.11 -13.22 -16.61
N SER A 40 1.17 -11.96 -16.18
CA SER A 40 2.10 -10.96 -16.71
C SER A 40 3.46 -10.92 -16.04
N LEU A 41 3.58 -11.43 -14.80
CA LEU A 41 4.85 -11.43 -14.07
C LEU A 41 4.93 -12.56 -13.04
N THR A 42 6.17 -12.92 -12.70
CA THR A 42 6.49 -13.76 -11.54
C THR A 42 7.58 -13.11 -10.71
N GLY A 43 7.76 -13.54 -9.46
CA GLY A 43 8.76 -12.96 -8.58
C GLY A 43 9.18 -13.85 -7.43
N ALA A 44 10.42 -13.66 -7.00
CA ALA A 44 10.96 -14.26 -5.78
C ALA A 44 11.12 -13.17 -4.72
N TYR A 45 10.61 -13.43 -3.52
CA TYR A 45 10.60 -12.49 -2.41
C TYR A 45 11.31 -13.08 -1.19
N GLN A 46 12.02 -12.22 -0.46
CA GLN A 46 12.47 -12.45 0.90
C GLN A 46 11.93 -11.33 1.78
N PHE A 47 11.24 -11.71 2.82
CA PHE A 47 10.79 -10.82 3.90
C PHE A 47 11.60 -11.11 5.15
N THR A 48 12.24 -10.10 5.72
CA THR A 48 12.87 -10.18 7.04
C THR A 48 12.05 -9.36 8.01
N VAL A 49 11.33 -10.03 8.88
CA VAL A 49 10.38 -9.41 9.82
C VAL A 49 11.05 -9.22 11.17
N TYR A 50 11.12 -7.98 11.62
CA TYR A 50 11.59 -7.56 12.94
C TYR A 50 10.38 -7.14 13.78
N PRO A 51 9.95 -7.96 14.74
CA PRO A 51 8.84 -7.60 15.62
C PRO A 51 9.25 -6.46 16.55
N GLY A 52 8.32 -5.56 16.81
CA GLY A 52 8.56 -4.39 17.67
C GLY A 52 7.54 -3.29 17.46
N GLU A 53 7.82 -2.14 18.07
CA GLU A 53 7.05 -0.90 17.88
C GLU A 53 7.99 0.19 17.40
N PRO A 54 8.02 0.48 16.09
CA PRO A 54 7.23 -0.16 15.02
C PRO A 54 7.75 -1.55 14.63
N THR A 55 6.87 -2.40 14.12
CA THR A 55 7.27 -3.61 13.39
C THR A 55 7.90 -3.18 12.06
N ARG A 56 9.10 -3.71 11.75
CA ARG A 56 9.79 -3.48 10.48
C ARG A 56 9.84 -4.75 9.66
N VAL A 57 9.63 -4.61 8.35
CA VAL A 57 9.77 -5.70 7.39
C VAL A 57 10.69 -5.23 6.26
N ASP A 58 11.90 -5.81 6.19
CA ASP A 58 12.78 -5.58 5.07
C ASP A 58 12.40 -6.54 3.94
N VAL A 59 12.23 -6.01 2.74
CA VAL A 59 11.74 -6.76 1.59
C VAL A 59 12.81 -6.72 0.49
N LYS A 60 13.25 -7.91 0.05
CA LYS A 60 14.03 -8.06 -1.18
C LYS A 60 13.18 -8.80 -2.19
N ALA A 61 13.08 -8.25 -3.38
CA ALA A 61 12.29 -8.87 -4.44
C ALA A 61 13.04 -8.86 -5.78
N ARG A 62 12.84 -9.92 -6.54
CA ARG A 62 13.26 -9.99 -7.93
C ARG A 62 12.09 -10.38 -8.80
N LEU A 63 11.66 -9.44 -9.65
CA LEU A 63 10.51 -9.58 -10.54
C LEU A 63 10.98 -9.93 -11.95
N PHE A 64 10.25 -10.79 -12.62
CA PHE A 64 10.46 -11.21 -14.00
C PHE A 64 9.17 -10.95 -14.79
N PHE A 65 9.23 -10.09 -15.80
CA PHE A 65 8.07 -9.67 -16.57
C PHE A 65 7.91 -10.55 -17.80
N ARG A 66 6.77 -11.28 -17.87
CA ARG A 66 6.41 -12.12 -19.01
C ARG A 66 5.83 -11.29 -20.14
N ASP A 67 5.00 -10.33 -19.79
CA ASP A 67 4.33 -9.40 -20.70
C ASP A 67 4.69 -7.96 -20.39
N ALA A 68 4.42 -7.06 -21.32
CA ALA A 68 4.55 -5.62 -21.10
C ALA A 68 3.43 -5.15 -20.16
N ILE A 69 3.79 -4.30 -19.18
CA ILE A 69 2.88 -3.76 -18.17
C ILE A 69 2.81 -2.24 -18.34
N GLU A 70 1.61 -1.70 -18.49
CA GLU A 70 1.40 -0.27 -18.64
C GLU A 70 1.48 0.47 -17.30
N LEU A 71 0.89 -0.11 -16.25
CA LEU A 71 0.90 0.44 -14.89
C LEU A 71 1.35 -0.63 -13.88
N LEU A 72 2.65 -0.63 -13.57
CA LEU A 72 3.20 -1.52 -12.54
C LEU A 72 3.05 -0.90 -11.16
N GLY A 73 2.31 -1.55 -10.27
CA GLY A 73 2.18 -1.15 -8.87
C GLY A 73 3.13 -1.92 -7.95
N LEU A 74 4.08 -1.22 -7.34
CA LEU A 74 5.06 -1.75 -6.39
C LEU A 74 4.72 -1.31 -4.96
N ALA A 75 5.07 -2.14 -3.98
CA ALA A 75 4.79 -1.94 -2.56
C ALA A 75 3.33 -1.54 -2.28
N PRO A 76 2.33 -2.30 -2.78
CA PRO A 76 0.93 -1.95 -2.60
C PRO A 76 0.53 -2.00 -1.12
N LEU A 77 -0.19 -0.96 -0.70
CA LEU A 77 -0.81 -0.83 0.61
C LEU A 77 -2.32 -0.78 0.42
N THR A 78 -3.04 -1.47 1.27
CA THR A 78 -4.50 -1.51 1.27
C THR A 78 -5.03 -0.98 2.59
N SER A 79 -6.15 -0.26 2.56
CA SER A 79 -6.81 0.27 3.75
C SER A 79 -8.30 0.50 3.49
N MET A 80 -9.01 0.95 4.50
CA MET A 80 -10.42 1.29 4.44
C MET A 80 -10.64 2.74 4.90
N PHE A 81 -11.47 3.47 4.14
CA PHE A 81 -12.00 4.78 4.53
C PHE A 81 -13.47 4.85 4.15
N TYR A 82 -14.35 4.86 5.15
CA TYR A 82 -15.78 4.99 4.94
C TYR A 82 -16.22 6.45 5.06
N TYR A 83 -15.94 7.09 6.19
CA TYR A 83 -16.08 8.53 6.40
C TYR A 83 -15.20 8.98 7.58
N GLY A 84 -14.86 10.28 7.60
CA GLY A 84 -14.00 10.87 8.61
C GLY A 84 -14.37 12.31 8.93
N GLU A 85 -13.56 12.99 9.72
CA GLU A 85 -13.79 14.35 10.20
C GLU A 85 -14.12 15.36 9.08
N HIS A 86 -13.50 15.18 7.90
CA HIS A 86 -13.60 16.08 6.75
C HIS A 86 -14.67 15.66 5.72
N THR A 87 -15.46 14.60 6.01
CA THR A 87 -16.48 14.09 5.10
C THR A 87 -17.84 13.99 5.82
N PRO A 88 -18.96 14.05 5.08
CA PRO A 88 -20.29 13.88 5.69
C PRO A 88 -20.44 12.49 6.31
N ARG A 89 -20.97 12.44 7.53
CA ARG A 89 -21.35 11.18 8.17
C ARG A 89 -22.63 10.63 7.52
N PRO A 90 -22.67 9.32 7.19
CA PRO A 90 -23.87 8.69 6.64
C PRO A 90 -25.08 8.81 7.59
N LEU A 91 -26.28 8.88 7.00
CA LEU A 91 -27.52 8.98 7.77
C LEU A 91 -27.75 7.70 8.59
N GLY A 92 -28.03 7.89 9.88
CA GLY A 92 -28.26 6.79 10.82
C GLY A 92 -26.99 6.21 11.45
N GLU A 93 -25.80 6.63 11.01
CA GLU A 93 -24.55 6.25 11.65
C GLU A 93 -24.32 7.11 12.91
N TRP A 94 -23.97 6.46 14.01
CA TRP A 94 -23.78 7.13 15.31
C TRP A 94 -22.30 7.41 15.61
N ARG A 95 -21.39 6.61 15.05
CA ARG A 95 -19.94 6.77 15.25
C ARG A 95 -19.45 8.07 14.62
N PRO A 96 -18.54 8.81 15.23
CA PRO A 96 -17.99 10.05 14.65
C PRO A 96 -17.20 9.84 13.37
N GLN A 97 -16.36 8.79 13.31
CA GLN A 97 -15.52 8.43 12.18
C GLN A 97 -15.42 6.92 12.03
N VAL A 98 -15.23 6.44 10.79
CA VAL A 98 -15.03 5.02 10.46
C VAL A 98 -13.98 4.90 9.36
N HIS A 99 -12.74 4.60 9.75
CA HIS A 99 -11.63 4.39 8.81
C HIS A 99 -10.43 3.72 9.48
N ASP A 100 -9.68 2.93 8.72
CA ASP A 100 -8.41 2.33 9.14
C ASP A 100 -7.23 3.27 8.94
N SER A 101 -7.34 4.17 7.95
CA SER A 101 -6.38 5.25 7.70
C SER A 101 -7.13 6.52 7.36
N ASP A 102 -6.61 7.68 7.76
CA ASP A 102 -7.22 8.97 7.46
C ASP A 102 -6.54 9.72 6.31
N GLY A 103 -5.34 9.30 5.88
CA GLY A 103 -4.64 9.95 4.79
C GLY A 103 -3.47 9.18 4.19
N LEU A 104 -3.11 9.59 2.98
CA LEU A 104 -1.89 9.22 2.30
C LEU A 104 -0.81 10.26 2.60
N LEU A 105 0.33 9.80 3.12
CA LEU A 105 1.54 10.62 3.31
C LEU A 105 2.59 10.20 2.28
N ILE A 106 3.23 11.17 1.62
CA ILE A 106 4.28 10.94 0.63
C ILE A 106 5.50 11.79 0.96
N HIS A 107 6.70 11.22 0.80
CA HIS A 107 7.97 11.92 0.87
C HIS A 107 8.70 11.85 -0.47
N ASP A 108 8.97 13.01 -1.07
CA ASP A 108 9.87 13.12 -2.23
C ASP A 108 11.29 13.44 -1.73
N ASP A 109 12.15 12.44 -1.75
CA ASP A 109 13.52 12.53 -1.24
C ASP A 109 14.41 13.46 -2.10
N ALA A 110 14.08 13.67 -3.37
CA ALA A 110 14.82 14.59 -4.24
C ALA A 110 14.56 16.06 -3.91
N THR A 111 13.42 16.39 -3.36
CA THR A 111 13.02 17.77 -3.00
C THR A 111 12.98 17.98 -1.49
N GLY A 112 12.86 16.91 -0.71
CA GLY A 112 12.61 16.95 0.73
C GLY A 112 11.18 17.30 1.09
N GLU A 113 10.28 17.35 0.12
CA GLU A 113 8.87 17.71 0.34
C GLU A 113 8.07 16.56 0.93
N TRP A 114 7.14 16.91 1.81
CA TRP A 114 6.13 16.03 2.36
C TRP A 114 4.75 16.46 1.89
N LEU A 115 4.00 15.52 1.30
CA LEU A 115 2.63 15.73 0.86
C LEU A 115 1.70 14.93 1.75
N TRP A 116 0.66 15.58 2.27
CA TRP A 116 -0.47 14.95 2.95
C TRP A 116 -1.72 15.03 2.09
N ARG A 117 -2.34 13.90 1.81
CA ARG A 117 -3.60 13.78 1.06
C ARG A 117 -4.63 13.08 1.94
N PRO A 118 -5.65 13.80 2.49
CA PRO A 118 -6.77 13.17 3.18
C PRO A 118 -7.48 12.16 2.27
N LEU A 119 -7.86 11.01 2.81
CA LEU A 119 -8.62 10.01 2.06
C LEU A 119 -10.09 10.42 1.94
N MET A 120 -10.72 9.89 0.91
CA MET A 120 -12.14 10.10 0.65
C MET A 120 -12.81 8.78 0.27
N ASN A 121 -14.13 8.73 0.49
CA ASN A 121 -15.00 7.72 -0.09
C ASN A 121 -15.79 8.40 -1.21
N PRO A 122 -15.33 8.32 -2.47
CA PRO A 122 -15.90 9.09 -3.57
C PRO A 122 -17.19 8.43 -4.09
N GLU A 123 -18.01 9.19 -4.82
CA GLU A 123 -19.19 8.65 -5.50
C GLU A 123 -18.84 7.75 -6.71
N ARG A 124 -17.64 7.87 -7.23
CA ARG A 124 -17.11 7.10 -8.37
C ARG A 124 -15.67 6.75 -8.13
N LEU A 125 -15.21 5.66 -8.75
CA LEU A 125 -13.81 5.28 -8.72
C LEU A 125 -12.93 6.50 -9.04
N ALA A 126 -12.02 6.83 -8.15
CA ALA A 126 -11.06 7.90 -8.30
C ALA A 126 -9.63 7.35 -8.24
N THR A 127 -8.82 7.74 -9.21
CA THR A 127 -7.39 7.42 -9.22
C THR A 127 -6.61 8.72 -9.31
N SER A 128 -5.71 8.93 -8.35
CA SER A 128 -4.85 10.11 -8.25
C SER A 128 -3.39 9.71 -8.43
N PHE A 129 -2.65 10.49 -9.23
CA PHE A 129 -1.23 10.27 -9.50
C PHE A 129 -0.43 11.41 -8.90
N HIS A 130 0.41 11.11 -7.91
CA HIS A 130 1.28 12.06 -7.23
C HIS A 130 2.69 11.86 -7.74
N GLN A 131 3.12 12.68 -8.70
CA GLN A 131 4.44 12.57 -9.30
C GLN A 131 5.53 12.93 -8.29
N VAL A 132 6.53 12.06 -8.18
CA VAL A 132 7.73 12.25 -7.37
C VAL A 132 8.96 12.05 -8.24
N LYS A 133 10.02 12.83 -7.96
CA LYS A 133 11.31 12.68 -8.67
C LYS A 133 12.10 11.49 -8.16
N ARG A 134 12.06 11.27 -6.85
CA ARG A 134 12.61 10.11 -6.16
C ARG A 134 11.77 9.84 -4.92
N VAL A 135 11.11 8.70 -4.90
CA VAL A 135 10.30 8.33 -3.74
C VAL A 135 11.20 7.99 -2.55
N GLY A 136 11.10 8.76 -1.47
CA GLY A 136 11.72 8.43 -0.18
C GLY A 136 10.81 7.53 0.65
N GLY A 137 9.51 7.60 0.40
CA GLY A 137 8.52 6.73 1.01
C GLY A 137 7.10 7.25 0.83
N PHE A 138 6.15 6.35 1.08
CA PHE A 138 4.72 6.70 1.13
C PHE A 138 4.00 5.75 2.09
N GLY A 139 2.85 6.17 2.59
CA GLY A 139 2.11 5.35 3.52
C GLY A 139 0.66 5.77 3.72
N LEU A 140 -0.14 4.79 4.12
CA LEU A 140 -1.50 4.99 4.59
C LEU A 140 -1.46 5.13 6.11
N VAL A 141 -1.84 6.29 6.59
CA VAL A 141 -1.58 6.72 7.96
C VAL A 141 -2.89 6.96 8.72
N GLN A 142 -2.98 6.38 9.92
CA GLN A 142 -4.02 6.68 10.89
C GLN A 142 -3.42 7.64 11.94
N ARG A 143 -3.76 8.91 11.88
CA ARG A 143 -3.22 9.94 12.79
C ARG A 143 -4.02 10.07 14.08
N ASP A 144 -5.36 10.02 13.97
CA ASP A 144 -6.24 10.14 15.11
C ASP A 144 -6.23 8.86 15.93
N ARG A 145 -5.90 8.97 17.21
CA ARG A 145 -5.71 7.85 18.14
C ARG A 145 -6.65 7.93 19.35
N GLU A 146 -7.63 8.84 19.32
CA GLU A 146 -8.53 9.01 20.45
C GLU A 146 -9.79 8.18 20.28
N PHE A 147 -10.07 7.28 21.21
CA PHE A 147 -11.26 6.43 21.19
C PHE A 147 -12.58 7.21 20.99
N ARG A 148 -12.72 8.38 21.66
CA ARG A 148 -13.92 9.21 21.56
C ARG A 148 -14.23 9.74 20.16
N HIS A 149 -13.26 9.70 19.25
CA HIS A 149 -13.44 10.13 17.85
C HIS A 149 -13.97 9.00 16.96
N TYR A 150 -14.03 7.77 17.48
CA TYR A 150 -14.56 6.60 16.77
C TYR A 150 -15.73 5.94 17.51
N GLU A 151 -15.62 5.84 18.85
CA GLU A 151 -16.59 5.23 19.75
C GLU A 151 -16.96 3.78 19.40
N ASP A 152 -16.02 3.05 18.78
CA ASP A 152 -16.19 1.68 18.32
C ASP A 152 -15.37 0.71 19.19
N LEU A 153 -16.04 -0.10 20.00
CA LEU A 153 -15.41 -1.07 20.89
C LEU A 153 -15.00 -2.36 20.19
N GLU A 154 -15.56 -2.63 19.02
CA GLU A 154 -15.31 -3.84 18.24
C GLU A 154 -14.15 -3.62 17.26
N ALA A 155 -14.28 -2.69 16.32
CA ALA A 155 -13.30 -2.42 15.28
C ALA A 155 -12.05 -1.72 15.82
N ARG A 156 -12.16 -0.92 16.89
CA ARG A 156 -11.06 -0.21 17.57
C ARG A 156 -10.21 0.59 16.59
N TYR A 157 -10.84 1.43 15.77
CA TYR A 157 -10.18 2.22 14.72
C TYR A 157 -9.04 3.10 15.23
N GLU A 158 -9.11 3.60 16.45
CA GLU A 158 -8.03 4.35 17.10
C GLU A 158 -6.72 3.54 17.25
N ARG A 159 -6.80 2.20 17.14
CA ARG A 159 -5.65 1.28 17.26
C ARG A 159 -5.16 0.74 15.93
N ARG A 160 -5.83 1.04 14.82
CA ARG A 160 -5.42 0.56 13.50
C ARG A 160 -4.00 1.03 13.17
N PRO A 161 -3.11 0.15 12.72
CA PRO A 161 -1.73 0.53 12.42
C PRO A 161 -1.65 1.44 11.21
N SER A 162 -0.69 2.34 11.19
CA SER A 162 -0.24 2.98 9.97
C SER A 162 0.73 2.05 9.23
N ALA A 163 0.72 2.08 7.91
CA ALA A 163 1.66 1.37 7.07
C ALA A 163 2.51 2.36 6.29
N TRP A 164 3.83 2.17 6.28
CA TRP A 164 4.78 3.00 5.56
C TRP A 164 5.72 2.13 4.73
N ALA A 165 5.80 2.38 3.44
CA ALA A 165 6.77 1.79 2.53
C ALA A 165 7.85 2.83 2.21
N SER A 166 9.11 2.44 2.33
CA SER A 166 10.26 3.28 1.99
C SER A 166 11.34 2.45 1.32
N THR A 167 12.22 3.09 0.58
CA THR A 167 13.38 2.49 -0.03
C THR A 167 14.61 3.37 0.18
N GLU A 168 15.76 2.73 0.33
CA GLU A 168 17.08 3.40 0.30
C GLU A 168 17.64 3.43 -1.13
N GLU A 169 17.05 2.64 -2.03
CA GLU A 169 17.43 2.62 -3.45
C GLU A 169 16.73 3.73 -4.22
N ASP A 170 17.36 4.14 -5.31
CA ASP A 170 16.72 5.06 -6.26
C ASP A 170 15.79 4.26 -7.20
N TRP A 171 14.48 4.24 -6.87
CA TRP A 171 13.48 3.62 -7.75
C TRP A 171 13.18 4.44 -9.01
N GLY A 172 13.84 5.62 -9.16
CA GLY A 172 13.67 6.52 -10.28
C GLY A 172 12.46 7.43 -10.13
N LYS A 173 12.17 8.14 -11.21
CA LYS A 173 11.00 8.98 -11.33
C LYS A 173 9.74 8.15 -11.53
N GLY A 174 8.65 8.54 -10.88
CA GLY A 174 7.38 7.82 -10.96
C GLY A 174 6.27 8.53 -10.22
N ASN A 175 5.24 7.78 -9.90
CA ASN A 175 4.06 8.29 -9.22
C ASN A 175 3.72 7.43 -8.00
N VAL A 176 3.38 8.06 -6.89
CA VAL A 176 2.58 7.41 -5.88
C VAL A 176 1.12 7.49 -6.33
N VAL A 177 0.52 6.35 -6.59
CA VAL A 177 -0.85 6.23 -7.09
C VAL A 177 -1.76 5.95 -5.91
N LEU A 178 -2.86 6.68 -5.81
CA LEU A 178 -3.93 6.44 -4.85
C LEU A 178 -5.21 6.09 -5.61
N VAL A 179 -5.78 4.94 -5.29
CA VAL A 179 -7.07 4.47 -5.80
C VAL A 179 -8.07 4.49 -4.65
N GLU A 180 -9.17 5.22 -4.84
CA GLU A 180 -10.27 5.35 -3.90
C GLU A 180 -11.53 4.77 -4.56
N ILE A 181 -12.04 3.67 -4.02
CA ILE A 181 -13.18 2.91 -4.56
C ILE A 181 -14.42 3.30 -3.76
N PRO A 182 -15.56 3.62 -4.42
CA PRO A 182 -16.80 3.90 -3.68
C PRO A 182 -17.24 2.68 -2.86
N THR A 183 -17.61 2.92 -1.60
CA THR A 183 -18.17 1.89 -0.75
C THR A 183 -19.31 2.44 0.11
N ASN A 184 -20.28 1.59 0.41
CA ASN A 184 -21.33 1.83 1.41
C ASN A 184 -21.19 0.91 2.64
N ASP A 185 -20.05 0.22 2.75
CA ASP A 185 -19.78 -0.77 3.78
C ASP A 185 -18.34 -0.65 4.26
N GLU A 186 -18.14 -0.62 5.56
CA GLU A 186 -16.84 -0.54 6.23
C GLU A 186 -16.02 -1.83 6.14
N THR A 187 -16.62 -2.93 5.73
CA THR A 187 -15.91 -4.21 5.57
C THR A 187 -15.13 -4.33 4.25
N ASN A 188 -15.29 -3.34 3.37
CA ASN A 188 -14.59 -3.29 2.09
C ASN A 188 -13.30 -2.47 2.20
N ASP A 189 -12.17 -3.08 1.91
CA ASP A 189 -10.89 -2.39 1.73
C ASP A 189 -10.95 -1.56 0.44
N ASN A 190 -11.39 -0.32 0.56
CA ASN A 190 -11.69 0.55 -0.58
C ASN A 190 -10.57 1.55 -0.93
N ILE A 191 -9.44 1.45 -0.26
CA ILE A 191 -8.28 2.32 -0.46
C ILE A 191 -7.07 1.49 -0.85
N VAL A 192 -6.43 1.85 -1.96
CA VAL A 192 -5.17 1.23 -2.39
C VAL A 192 -4.17 2.33 -2.74
N ALA A 193 -2.94 2.19 -2.24
CA ALA A 193 -1.83 3.06 -2.62
C ALA A 193 -0.64 2.20 -3.06
N PHE A 194 0.07 2.61 -4.11
CA PHE A 194 1.28 1.95 -4.59
C PHE A 194 2.20 2.92 -5.31
N TRP A 195 3.47 2.58 -5.44
CA TRP A 195 4.37 3.32 -6.31
C TRP A 195 4.42 2.70 -7.71
N SER A 196 4.43 3.54 -8.74
CA SER A 196 4.53 3.14 -10.15
C SER A 196 5.65 3.92 -10.85
N PRO A 197 6.60 3.24 -11.52
CA PRO A 197 7.62 3.92 -12.31
C PRO A 197 7.01 4.68 -13.50
N ASP A 198 7.68 5.74 -13.94
CA ASP A 198 7.31 6.40 -15.19
C ASP A 198 7.50 5.44 -16.38
N GLY A 199 6.48 5.34 -17.22
CA GLY A 199 6.50 4.56 -18.45
C GLY A 199 6.18 3.08 -18.27
N GLN A 200 6.06 2.41 -19.40
CA GLN A 200 5.71 1.00 -19.50
C GLN A 200 6.90 0.11 -19.14
N VAL A 201 6.64 -1.00 -18.45
CA VAL A 201 7.62 -2.05 -18.22
C VAL A 201 7.60 -3.04 -19.40
N ALA A 202 8.77 -3.30 -20.00
CA ALA A 202 8.86 -4.17 -21.17
C ALA A 202 8.86 -5.65 -20.79
N ALA A 203 8.23 -6.49 -21.63
CA ALA A 203 8.32 -7.95 -21.53
C ALA A 203 9.77 -8.44 -21.60
N GLY A 204 10.07 -9.52 -20.91
CA GLY A 204 11.41 -10.14 -20.88
C GLY A 204 12.45 -9.40 -20.03
N THR A 205 12.06 -8.33 -19.35
CA THR A 205 12.95 -7.60 -18.42
C THR A 205 12.84 -8.15 -16.99
N THR A 206 13.78 -7.74 -16.14
CA THR A 206 13.77 -8.05 -14.70
C THR A 206 13.95 -6.78 -13.89
N ARG A 207 13.43 -6.77 -12.66
CA ARG A 207 13.63 -5.68 -11.69
C ARG A 207 13.96 -6.27 -10.33
N GLU A 208 14.99 -5.73 -9.70
CA GLU A 208 15.33 -5.98 -8.30
C GLU A 208 14.84 -4.80 -7.45
N LEU A 209 14.42 -5.09 -6.23
CA LEU A 209 13.89 -4.12 -5.27
C LEU A 209 14.41 -4.47 -3.88
N GLU A 210 14.85 -3.44 -3.15
CA GLU A 210 15.24 -3.52 -1.75
C GLU A 210 14.72 -2.31 -0.97
#